data_795bd929c0fff12d661a94cde2ef4c88
#
_entry.id   795bd929c0fff12d661a94cde2ef4c88
#
_cell.length_a   1.000
_cell.length_b   1.000
_cell.length_c   1.000
_cell.angle_alpha   90.00
_cell.angle_beta   90.00
_cell.angle_gamma   90.00
#
_symmetry.space_group_name_H-M   'P 1'
#
loop_
_entity.id
_entity.type
_entity.pdbx_description
1 polymer ?
#
loop_
_entity_poly.entity_id
_entity_poly.type
_entity_poly.pdbx_seq_one_letter_code
_entity_poly.pdbx_strand_id
1 'polypeptide(L)'
;KFLLEQLMSKCVFLCISSDDDTTILNLNHNLSVILLHTKDSFPLIFNKILNIFREFDEWDKSFHLTLLQGGSLQELLNISSSILVHPMIVFDRNYTILGYLRSPDVSDPFMEQMIKTGYATPEDIRKLREDGLISASEHSANPLINWYCLPDQNCYYSMMYRFKANQHIVGYALIFC
;
A
#
# COMPACT_ATOMS: atom_id res chain seq x y z
N LYS A 1 -14.81 30.54 17.36
CA LYS A 1 -14.98 30.23 15.93
C LYS A 1 -13.65 29.77 15.31
N PHE A 2 -12.54 30.52 15.43
CA PHE A 2 -11.22 30.21 14.88
C PHE A 2 -10.62 28.86 15.40
N LEU A 3 -10.75 28.58 16.71
CA LEU A 3 -10.29 27.32 17.32
C LEU A 3 -11.09 26.10 16.84
N LEU A 4 -12.40 26.26 16.61
CA LEU A 4 -13.25 25.21 16.04
C LEU A 4 -12.90 24.92 14.58
N GLU A 5 -12.62 25.94 13.79
CA GLU A 5 -12.19 25.79 12.39
C GLU A 5 -10.81 25.10 12.28
N GLN A 6 -9.87 25.40 13.19
CA GLN A 6 -8.56 24.73 13.27
C GLN A 6 -8.67 23.26 13.73
N LEU A 7 -9.57 22.96 14.66
CA LEU A 7 -9.83 21.59 15.10
C LEU A 7 -10.52 20.78 13.99
N MET A 8 -11.46 21.38 13.28
CA MET A 8 -12.19 20.75 12.18
C MET A 8 -11.28 20.45 10.97
N SER A 9 -10.26 21.25 10.70
CA SER A 9 -9.30 20.99 9.61
C SER A 9 -8.39 19.76 9.83
N LYS A 10 -8.35 19.25 11.07
CA LYS A 10 -7.58 18.05 11.45
C LYS A 10 -8.45 16.80 11.64
N CYS A 11 -9.76 16.93 11.47
CA CYS A 11 -10.70 15.82 11.63
C CYS A 11 -11.14 15.30 10.28
N VAL A 12 -11.25 13.97 10.18
CA VAL A 12 -11.92 13.30 9.07
C VAL A 12 -13.32 12.92 9.55
N PHE A 13 -14.33 13.37 8.81
CA PHE A 13 -15.74 13.05 9.10
C PHE A 13 -16.15 11.83 8.31
N LEU A 14 -16.68 10.81 8.98
CA LEU A 14 -17.32 9.69 8.33
C LEU A 14 -18.83 9.92 8.30
N CYS A 15 -19.38 10.10 7.12
CA CYS A 15 -20.81 10.25 6.89
C CYS A 15 -21.39 8.95 6.33
N ILE A 16 -22.51 8.51 6.89
CA ILE A 16 -23.21 7.29 6.47
C ILE A 16 -24.50 7.71 5.80
N SER A 17 -24.72 7.24 4.58
CA SER A 17 -25.94 7.47 3.81
C SER A 17 -26.50 6.16 3.29
N SER A 18 -27.81 5.99 3.37
CA SER A 18 -28.54 4.87 2.76
C SER A 18 -28.99 5.16 1.34
N ASP A 19 -29.01 6.43 0.94
CA ASP A 19 -29.49 6.90 -0.36
C ASP A 19 -28.35 7.56 -1.14
N ASP A 20 -28.49 7.62 -2.47
CA ASP A 20 -27.54 8.30 -3.38
C ASP A 20 -27.59 9.83 -3.26
N ASP A 21 -27.98 10.34 -2.08
CA ASP A 21 -28.11 11.76 -1.84
C ASP A 21 -26.74 12.44 -1.75
N THR A 22 -26.33 13.06 -2.85
CA THR A 22 -25.04 13.78 -2.99
C THR A 22 -25.06 15.15 -2.32
N THR A 23 -26.13 15.53 -1.64
CA THR A 23 -26.26 16.84 -0.95
C THR A 23 -25.19 17.05 0.13
N ILE A 24 -24.62 15.96 0.66
CA ILE A 24 -23.51 16.01 1.64
C ILE A 24 -22.20 16.51 1.00
N LEU A 25 -22.02 16.34 -0.30
CA LEU A 25 -20.80 16.78 -1.03
C LEU A 25 -20.69 18.32 -1.15
N ASN A 26 -21.76 19.06 -0.84
CA ASN A 26 -21.73 20.51 -0.80
C ASN A 26 -21.27 21.10 0.55
N LEU A 27 -20.82 20.25 1.48
CA LEU A 27 -20.23 20.69 2.72
C LEU A 27 -18.84 21.27 2.45
N ASN A 28 -18.66 22.50 2.86
CA ASN A 28 -17.45 23.33 2.84
C ASN A 28 -16.15 22.64 2.39
N HIS A 29 -15.49 23.15 1.37
CA HIS A 29 -14.25 22.67 0.74
C HIS A 29 -13.03 22.45 1.68
N ASN A 30 -13.16 22.71 2.98
CA ASN A 30 -12.11 22.59 3.98
C ASN A 30 -12.27 21.38 4.92
N LEU A 31 -13.25 20.51 4.69
CA LEU A 31 -13.48 19.33 5.53
C LEU A 31 -13.07 18.06 4.78
N SER A 32 -12.28 17.21 5.44
CA SER A 32 -12.04 15.85 4.96
C SER A 32 -13.25 14.98 5.30
N VAL A 33 -14.01 14.56 4.30
CA VAL A 33 -15.23 13.76 4.48
C VAL A 33 -15.09 12.45 3.72
N ILE A 34 -15.36 11.34 4.41
CA ILE A 34 -15.55 10.02 3.81
C ILE A 34 -17.05 9.73 3.83
N LEU A 35 -17.63 9.51 2.65
CA LEU A 35 -19.03 9.15 2.52
C LEU A 35 -19.15 7.64 2.31
N LEU A 36 -19.84 6.96 3.22
CA LEU A 36 -20.10 5.54 3.16
C LEU A 36 -21.56 5.28 2.77
N HIS A 37 -21.78 4.74 1.58
CA HIS A 37 -23.10 4.32 1.13
C HIS A 37 -23.37 2.89 1.58
N THR A 38 -24.31 2.70 2.48
CA THR A 38 -24.65 1.37 3.00
C THR A 38 -26.05 1.35 3.60
N LYS A 39 -26.66 0.15 3.58
CA LYS A 39 -27.92 -0.15 4.26
C LYS A 39 -27.70 -0.75 5.66
N ASP A 40 -26.47 -0.97 6.07
CA ASP A 40 -26.13 -1.48 7.39
C ASP A 40 -26.53 -0.48 8.48
N SER A 41 -26.93 -0.98 9.64
CA SER A 41 -27.24 -0.12 10.79
C SER A 41 -26.00 0.58 11.33
N PHE A 42 -26.18 1.79 11.87
CA PHE A 42 -25.09 2.58 12.47
C PHE A 42 -24.24 1.78 13.49
N PRO A 43 -24.82 1.01 14.44
CA PRO A 43 -24.02 0.24 15.38
C PRO A 43 -23.14 -0.80 14.72
N LEU A 44 -23.62 -1.44 13.64
CA LEU A 44 -22.84 -2.44 12.89
C LEU A 44 -21.66 -1.78 12.20
N ILE A 45 -21.87 -0.65 11.54
CA ILE A 45 -20.81 0.11 10.87
C ILE A 45 -19.78 0.62 11.89
N PHE A 46 -20.25 1.19 13.00
CA PHE A 46 -19.38 1.69 14.06
C PHE A 46 -18.48 0.59 14.61
N ASN A 47 -19.02 -0.61 14.87
CA ASN A 47 -18.25 -1.75 15.33
C ASN A 47 -17.22 -2.23 14.28
N LYS A 48 -17.59 -2.26 12.99
CA LYS A 48 -16.65 -2.59 11.91
C LYS A 48 -15.47 -1.61 11.89
N ILE A 49 -15.74 -0.32 12.01
CA ILE A 49 -14.70 0.72 12.04
C ILE A 49 -13.80 0.58 13.26
N LEU A 50 -14.38 0.37 14.45
CA LEU A 50 -13.60 0.14 15.66
C LEU A 50 -12.70 -1.10 15.55
N ASN A 51 -13.17 -2.16 14.91
CA ASN A 51 -12.35 -3.34 14.66
C ASN A 51 -11.17 -3.04 13.75
N ILE A 52 -11.38 -2.28 12.66
CA ILE A 52 -10.29 -1.84 11.77
C ILE A 52 -9.22 -1.08 12.55
N PHE A 53 -9.62 -0.11 13.38
CA PHE A 53 -8.66 0.63 14.22
C PHE A 53 -7.91 -0.29 15.20
N ARG A 54 -8.60 -1.26 15.81
CA ARG A 54 -7.98 -2.23 16.71
C ARG A 54 -6.96 -3.10 15.98
N GLU A 55 -7.29 -3.61 14.79
CA GLU A 55 -6.37 -4.41 13.96
C GLU A 55 -5.12 -3.61 13.59
N PHE A 56 -5.28 -2.33 13.25
CA PHE A 56 -4.15 -1.44 12.98
C PHE A 56 -3.28 -1.20 14.23
N ASP A 57 -3.90 -0.95 15.40
CA ASP A 57 -3.17 -0.76 16.66
C ASP A 57 -2.38 -2.02 17.05
N GLU A 58 -2.97 -3.19 16.87
CA GLU A 58 -2.31 -4.48 17.16
C GLU A 58 -1.16 -4.74 16.20
N TRP A 59 -1.35 -4.47 14.92
CA TRP A 59 -0.30 -4.54 13.92
C TRP A 59 0.85 -3.57 14.24
N ASP A 60 0.57 -2.31 14.51
CA ASP A 60 1.56 -1.28 14.80
C ASP A 60 2.42 -1.65 16.01
N LYS A 61 1.79 -2.14 17.09
CA LYS A 61 2.49 -2.66 18.28
C LYS A 61 3.40 -3.84 17.94
N SER A 62 2.89 -4.81 17.17
CA SER A 62 3.64 -5.99 16.76
C SER A 62 4.84 -5.62 15.88
N PHE A 63 4.63 -4.70 14.94
CA PHE A 63 5.66 -4.17 14.05
C PHE A 63 6.78 -3.49 14.83
N HIS A 64 6.44 -2.59 15.77
CA HIS A 64 7.42 -1.92 16.62
C HIS A 64 8.17 -2.87 17.54
N LEU A 65 7.49 -3.85 18.15
CA LEU A 65 8.14 -4.87 18.98
C LEU A 65 9.15 -5.69 18.18
N THR A 66 8.80 -6.11 16.97
CA THR A 66 9.70 -6.87 16.10
C THR A 66 10.92 -6.04 15.71
N LEU A 67 10.74 -4.75 15.39
CA LEU A 67 11.85 -3.84 15.13
C LEU A 67 12.79 -3.71 16.33
N LEU A 68 12.25 -3.50 17.53
CA LEU A 68 13.04 -3.36 18.76
C LEU A 68 13.80 -4.64 19.11
N GLN A 69 13.28 -5.80 18.75
CA GLN A 69 13.92 -7.10 18.94
C GLN A 69 14.96 -7.43 17.86
N GLY A 70 15.16 -6.54 16.88
CA GLY A 70 16.09 -6.76 15.78
C GLY A 70 15.56 -7.75 14.72
N GLY A 71 14.24 -7.86 14.61
CA GLY A 71 13.60 -8.73 13.62
C GLY A 71 13.95 -8.35 12.19
N SER A 72 13.98 -9.34 11.32
CA SER A 72 14.29 -9.21 9.89
C SER A 72 13.17 -8.49 9.12
N LEU A 73 13.51 -7.95 7.94
CA LEU A 73 12.50 -7.38 7.04
C LEU A 73 11.42 -8.40 6.66
N GLN A 74 11.80 -9.68 6.48
CA GLN A 74 10.83 -10.74 6.17
C GLN A 74 9.83 -10.96 7.32
N GLU A 75 10.27 -10.89 8.57
CA GLU A 75 9.38 -10.97 9.73
C GLU A 75 8.43 -9.79 9.79
N LEU A 76 8.91 -8.58 9.52
CA LEU A 76 8.06 -7.38 9.44
C LEU A 76 7.00 -7.49 8.34
N LEU A 77 7.37 -8.01 7.17
CA LEU A 77 6.43 -8.27 6.08
C LEU A 77 5.40 -9.34 6.45
N ASN A 78 5.83 -10.41 7.11
CA ASN A 78 4.93 -11.47 7.56
C ASN A 78 3.88 -10.95 8.56
N ILE A 79 4.27 -10.11 9.52
CA ILE A 79 3.34 -9.47 10.44
C ILE A 79 2.37 -8.55 9.70
N SER A 80 2.85 -7.87 8.66
CA SER A 80 2.05 -6.92 7.88
C SER A 80 1.06 -7.58 6.92
N SER A 81 1.08 -8.91 6.79
CA SER A 81 0.18 -9.66 5.89
C SER A 81 -1.30 -9.51 6.21
N SER A 82 -1.65 -9.17 7.45
CA SER A 82 -3.03 -8.90 7.87
C SER A 82 -3.55 -7.55 7.38
N ILE A 83 -2.64 -6.60 7.12
CA ILE A 83 -2.97 -5.23 6.69
C ILE A 83 -2.68 -5.04 5.20
N LEU A 84 -1.56 -5.60 4.72
CA LEU A 84 -1.12 -5.49 3.33
C LEU A 84 -1.69 -6.68 2.54
N VAL A 85 -2.77 -6.44 1.82
CA VAL A 85 -3.46 -7.49 1.05
C VAL A 85 -2.80 -7.78 -0.31
N HIS A 86 -1.99 -6.86 -0.80
CA HIS A 86 -1.33 -6.99 -2.11
C HIS A 86 0.04 -7.67 -1.99
N PRO A 87 0.37 -8.58 -2.91
CA PRO A 87 1.70 -9.18 -2.95
C PRO A 87 2.77 -8.12 -3.23
N MET A 88 3.93 -8.29 -2.59
CA MET A 88 5.00 -7.30 -2.65
C MET A 88 6.37 -7.97 -2.59
N ILE A 89 7.34 -7.39 -3.28
CA ILE A 89 8.76 -7.71 -3.16
C ILE A 89 9.52 -6.45 -2.75
N VAL A 90 10.44 -6.60 -1.81
CA VAL A 90 11.39 -5.56 -1.43
C VAL A 90 12.78 -5.97 -1.87
N PHE A 91 13.44 -5.09 -2.63
CA PHE A 91 14.77 -5.29 -3.18
C PHE A 91 15.78 -4.34 -2.54
N ASP A 92 17.03 -4.75 -2.52
CA ASP A 92 18.14 -3.83 -2.36
C ASP A 92 18.39 -3.02 -3.66
N ARG A 93 19.38 -2.13 -3.65
CA ARG A 93 19.75 -1.33 -4.82
C ARG A 93 20.29 -2.17 -6.01
N ASN A 94 20.69 -3.40 -5.78
CA ASN A 94 21.19 -4.33 -6.79
C ASN A 94 20.10 -5.31 -7.27
N TYR A 95 18.84 -5.07 -6.88
CA TYR A 95 17.69 -5.91 -7.19
C TYR A 95 17.77 -7.32 -6.59
N THR A 96 18.52 -7.51 -5.49
CA THR A 96 18.46 -8.72 -4.66
C THR A 96 17.24 -8.62 -3.73
N ILE A 97 16.51 -9.71 -3.59
CA ILE A 97 15.32 -9.74 -2.74
C ILE A 97 15.75 -9.72 -1.27
N LEU A 98 15.26 -8.72 -0.54
CA LEU A 98 15.42 -8.59 0.91
C LEU A 98 14.25 -9.21 1.68
N GLY A 99 13.08 -9.25 1.05
CA GLY A 99 11.88 -9.83 1.60
C GLY A 99 10.72 -9.75 0.61
N TYR A 100 9.69 -10.56 0.85
CA TYR A 100 8.49 -10.57 0.03
C TYR A 100 7.24 -10.92 0.84
N LEU A 101 6.10 -10.50 0.32
CA LEU A 101 4.79 -10.84 0.82
C LEU A 101 3.97 -11.46 -0.30
N ARG A 102 3.45 -12.68 -0.08
CA ARG A 102 2.48 -13.31 -0.99
C ARG A 102 1.06 -12.96 -0.56
N SER A 103 0.17 -12.88 -1.53
CA SER A 103 -1.27 -12.84 -1.27
C SER A 103 -1.88 -14.19 -1.66
N PRO A 104 -2.83 -14.72 -0.87
CA PRO A 104 -3.52 -15.97 -1.24
C PRO A 104 -4.38 -15.81 -2.51
N ASP A 105 -4.85 -14.61 -2.78
CA ASP A 105 -5.80 -14.32 -3.85
C ASP A 105 -5.14 -13.87 -5.16
N VAL A 106 -3.85 -13.51 -5.12
CA VAL A 106 -3.12 -13.01 -6.27
C VAL A 106 -1.85 -13.83 -6.46
N SER A 107 -1.78 -14.57 -7.57
CA SER A 107 -0.59 -15.29 -7.99
C SER A 107 -0.04 -14.63 -9.27
N ASP A 108 1.11 -14.03 -9.17
CA ASP A 108 1.79 -13.38 -10.28
C ASP A 108 3.01 -14.21 -10.69
N PRO A 109 3.05 -14.78 -11.93
CA PRO A 109 4.16 -15.62 -12.37
C PRO A 109 5.51 -14.89 -12.40
N PHE A 110 5.50 -13.59 -12.68
CA PHE A 110 6.70 -12.76 -12.70
C PHE A 110 7.27 -12.59 -11.29
N MET A 111 6.40 -12.34 -10.31
CA MET A 111 6.78 -12.31 -8.91
C MET A 111 7.36 -13.64 -8.43
N GLU A 112 6.67 -14.75 -8.72
CA GLU A 112 7.11 -16.08 -8.29
C GLU A 112 8.45 -16.48 -8.89
N GLN A 113 8.71 -16.09 -10.14
CA GLN A 113 10.02 -16.30 -10.76
C GLN A 113 11.12 -15.55 -10.00
N MET A 114 10.93 -14.28 -9.69
CA MET A 114 11.89 -13.48 -8.92
C MET A 114 12.13 -14.05 -7.53
N ILE A 115 11.08 -14.47 -6.83
CA ILE A 115 11.19 -15.10 -5.50
C ILE A 115 12.03 -16.39 -5.59
N LYS A 116 11.82 -17.20 -6.63
CA LYS A 116 12.54 -18.44 -6.84
C LYS A 116 14.04 -18.22 -7.12
N THR A 117 14.38 -17.16 -7.86
CA THR A 117 15.78 -16.81 -8.15
C THR A 117 16.48 -16.08 -7.01
N GLY A 118 15.70 -15.39 -6.13
CA GLY A 118 16.21 -14.55 -5.05
C GLY A 118 16.66 -13.15 -5.51
N TYR A 119 16.50 -12.84 -6.78
CA TYR A 119 16.83 -11.53 -7.37
C TYR A 119 16.04 -11.31 -8.66
N ALA A 120 15.91 -10.05 -9.08
CA ALA A 120 15.39 -9.73 -10.41
C ALA A 120 16.49 -9.98 -11.46
N THR A 121 16.20 -10.82 -12.44
CA THR A 121 17.16 -11.14 -13.52
C THR A 121 17.43 -9.91 -14.40
N PRO A 122 18.54 -9.88 -15.18
CA PRO A 122 18.78 -8.81 -16.15
C PRO A 122 17.61 -8.58 -17.11
N GLU A 123 16.90 -9.65 -17.47
CA GLU A 123 15.70 -9.58 -18.30
C GLU A 123 14.52 -8.89 -17.56
N ASP A 124 14.33 -9.22 -16.29
CA ASP A 124 13.31 -8.59 -15.47
C ASP A 124 13.59 -7.08 -15.29
N ILE A 125 14.85 -6.73 -15.02
CA ILE A 125 15.31 -5.35 -14.91
C ILE A 125 15.12 -4.60 -16.24
N ARG A 126 15.40 -5.27 -17.36
CA ARG A 126 15.17 -4.69 -18.68
C ARG A 126 13.69 -4.37 -18.90
N LYS A 127 12.78 -5.30 -18.59
CA LYS A 127 11.32 -5.08 -18.66
C LYS A 127 10.88 -3.92 -17.77
N LEU A 128 11.26 -3.90 -16.50
CA LEU A 128 10.94 -2.82 -15.57
C LEU A 128 11.45 -1.46 -16.06
N ARG A 129 12.55 -1.44 -16.81
CA ARG A 129 13.12 -0.24 -17.43
C ARG A 129 12.36 0.18 -18.69
N GLU A 130 12.04 -0.76 -19.56
CA GLU A 130 11.28 -0.54 -20.79
C GLU A 130 9.86 -0.05 -20.47
N ASP A 131 9.24 -0.58 -19.42
CA ASP A 131 7.96 -0.12 -18.89
C ASP A 131 8.04 1.25 -18.17
N GLY A 132 9.25 1.82 -18.08
CA GLY A 132 9.47 3.14 -17.51
C GLY A 132 9.43 3.19 -15.98
N LEU A 133 9.19 2.08 -15.28
CA LEU A 133 9.06 2.04 -13.82
C LEU A 133 10.34 2.48 -13.11
N ILE A 134 11.50 1.98 -13.55
CA ILE A 134 12.77 2.33 -12.93
C ILE A 134 13.09 3.81 -13.14
N SER A 135 13.08 4.29 -14.39
CA SER A 135 13.43 5.67 -14.72
C SER A 135 12.47 6.68 -14.11
N ALA A 136 11.17 6.39 -14.15
CA ALA A 136 10.18 7.26 -13.52
C ALA A 136 10.30 7.24 -11.98
N SER A 137 10.61 6.07 -11.36
CA SER A 137 10.84 5.99 -9.92
C SER A 137 12.05 6.80 -9.49
N GLU A 138 13.10 6.91 -10.30
CA GLU A 138 14.29 7.71 -9.98
C GLU A 138 14.00 9.20 -9.85
N HIS A 139 12.97 9.70 -10.52
CA HIS A 139 12.61 11.13 -10.57
C HIS A 139 11.39 11.49 -9.73
N SER A 140 10.59 10.53 -9.28
CA SER A 140 9.39 10.77 -8.47
C SER A 140 9.66 10.62 -6.98
N ALA A 141 9.11 11.52 -6.15
CA ALA A 141 9.07 11.35 -4.70
C ALA A 141 7.92 10.43 -4.25
N ASN A 142 6.93 10.22 -5.12
CA ASN A 142 5.74 9.43 -4.85
C ASN A 142 5.86 8.03 -5.47
N PRO A 143 5.12 7.04 -4.95
CA PRO A 143 4.96 5.75 -5.60
C PRO A 143 4.46 5.92 -7.04
N LEU A 144 4.95 5.10 -7.95
CA LEU A 144 4.55 5.09 -9.34
C LEU A 144 3.69 3.87 -9.61
N ILE A 145 2.55 4.12 -10.21
CA ILE A 145 1.66 3.07 -10.68
C ILE A 145 1.93 2.84 -12.16
N ASN A 146 2.13 1.60 -12.53
CA ASN A 146 2.28 1.17 -13.91
C ASN A 146 1.31 0.04 -14.24
N TRP A 147 1.02 -0.07 -15.52
CA TRP A 147 0.20 -1.13 -16.08
C TRP A 147 1.07 -2.04 -16.93
N TYR A 148 1.04 -3.32 -16.68
CA TYR A 148 1.73 -4.29 -17.50
C TYR A 148 0.83 -5.48 -17.82
N CYS A 149 1.05 -6.08 -18.99
CA CYS A 149 0.31 -7.25 -19.42
C CYS A 149 1.27 -8.42 -19.64
N LEU A 150 0.87 -9.58 -19.16
CA LEU A 150 1.57 -10.82 -19.45
C LEU A 150 1.22 -11.31 -20.86
N PRO A 151 2.02 -12.20 -21.46
CA PRO A 151 1.76 -12.75 -22.80
C PRO A 151 0.42 -13.47 -22.93
N ASP A 152 -0.15 -13.95 -21.84
CA ASP A 152 -1.48 -14.59 -21.76
C ASP A 152 -2.66 -13.60 -21.74
N GLN A 153 -2.41 -12.30 -21.97
CA GLN A 153 -3.36 -11.18 -21.96
C GLN A 153 -3.90 -10.80 -20.57
N ASN A 154 -3.41 -11.39 -19.50
CA ASN A 154 -3.70 -10.90 -18.16
C ASN A 154 -2.93 -9.61 -17.91
N CYS A 155 -3.64 -8.54 -17.56
CA CYS A 155 -3.06 -7.24 -17.29
C CYS A 155 -3.16 -6.92 -15.80
N TYR A 156 -2.07 -6.42 -15.26
CA TYR A 156 -1.91 -6.13 -13.84
C TYR A 156 -1.44 -4.71 -13.62
N TYR A 157 -1.81 -4.16 -12.49
CA TYR A 157 -1.19 -2.95 -12.00
C TYR A 157 0.00 -3.32 -11.12
N SER A 158 1.07 -2.57 -11.25
CA SER A 158 2.16 -2.62 -10.29
C SER A 158 2.47 -1.23 -9.78
N MET A 159 2.88 -1.17 -8.53
CA MET A 159 3.32 0.07 -7.91
C MET A 159 4.77 -0.10 -7.48
N MET A 160 5.64 0.80 -7.91
CA MET A 160 7.03 0.83 -7.51
C MET A 160 7.31 2.03 -6.62
N TYR A 161 7.95 1.77 -5.49
CA TYR A 161 8.43 2.79 -4.58
C TYR A 161 9.92 2.58 -4.29
N ARG A 162 10.68 3.67 -4.17
CA ARG A 162 12.10 3.62 -3.82
C ARG A 162 12.32 4.09 -2.39
N PHE A 163 13.22 3.42 -1.71
CA PHE A 163 13.70 3.83 -0.40
C PHE A 163 14.99 4.63 -0.54
N LYS A 164 15.08 5.72 0.20
CA LYS A 164 16.29 6.57 0.24
C LYS A 164 16.81 6.67 1.68
N ALA A 165 18.12 6.59 1.80
CA ALA A 165 18.85 6.96 3.01
C ALA A 165 19.92 7.98 2.62
N ASN A 166 19.97 9.11 3.31
CA ASN A 166 20.92 10.20 3.04
C ASN A 166 21.00 10.59 1.55
N GLN A 167 19.86 10.79 0.90
CA GLN A 167 19.70 11.10 -0.53
C GLN A 167 20.08 9.97 -1.52
N HIS A 168 20.62 8.84 -1.05
CA HIS A 168 20.96 7.71 -1.89
C HIS A 168 19.84 6.67 -1.89
N ILE A 169 19.56 6.10 -3.06
CA ILE A 169 18.62 4.98 -3.19
C ILE A 169 19.26 3.75 -2.53
N VAL A 170 18.56 3.16 -1.57
CA VAL A 170 19.00 1.97 -0.83
C VAL A 170 18.21 0.73 -1.22
N GLY A 171 17.06 0.89 -1.84
CA GLY A 171 16.23 -0.23 -2.28
C GLY A 171 14.92 0.21 -2.90
N TYR A 172 14.13 -0.77 -3.28
CA TYR A 172 12.84 -0.61 -3.95
C TYR A 172 11.80 -1.55 -3.35
N ALA A 173 10.53 -1.13 -3.33
CA ALA A 173 9.40 -2.02 -3.15
C ALA A 173 8.61 -2.08 -4.46
N LEU A 174 8.28 -3.29 -4.91
CA LEU A 174 7.39 -3.55 -6.04
C LEU A 174 6.14 -4.25 -5.49
N ILE A 175 4.99 -3.62 -5.66
CA ILE A 175 3.67 -4.09 -5.21
C ILE A 175 2.88 -4.48 -6.45
N PHE A 176 2.25 -5.64 -6.41
CA PHE A 176 1.42 -6.18 -7.48
C PHE A 176 -0.06 -6.01 -7.08
N CYS A 177 -0.86 -5.35 -7.94
CA CYS A 177 -2.25 -5.01 -7.64
C CYS A 177 -3.23 -5.70 -8.59
#